data_26a7a6b324b0badf7b8278a871a9c2cb
#
_entry.id   26a7a6b324b0badf7b8278a871a9c2cb
#
_cell.length_a   1.000
_cell.length_b   1.000
_cell.length_c   1.000
_cell.angle_alpha   90.00
_cell.angle_beta   90.00
_cell.angle_gamma   90.00
#
_symmetry.space_group_name_H-M   'P 1'
#
loop_
_entity.id
_entity.type
_entity.pdbx_description
1 polymer ?
#
loop_
_entity_poly.entity_id
_entity_poly.type
_entity_poly.pdbx_seq_one_letter_code
_entity_poly.pdbx_strand_id
1 'polypeptide(L)'
;MRIYGPNQAILQALQDSGIKTILDVPNDQIQSLASDQSATIQWIKSNIVPFASSIKYIAVGNEIHPSTDPQASSVQPAMKNVQNALNANNLGDQIKVSISIDTSLIKNTSPPSNGQFDEKYTSYINPIIDFLTSNGSPLLVNVYPYFS
;
A
#
# COMPACT_ATOMS: atom_id res chain seq x y z
N MET A 1 -5.86 13.01 0.55
CA MET A 1 -4.77 13.30 -0.41
C MET A 1 -3.88 12.08 -0.56
N ARG A 2 -3.30 11.89 -1.72
CA ARG A 2 -2.39 10.76 -1.99
C ARG A 2 -1.08 11.27 -2.58
N ILE A 3 0.05 10.74 -2.08
CA ILE A 3 1.37 11.04 -2.64
C ILE A 3 2.09 9.73 -2.98
N TYR A 4 2.81 9.71 -4.09
CA TYR A 4 3.36 8.49 -4.69
C TYR A 4 4.79 8.19 -4.25
N GLY A 5 5.20 8.76 -3.14
CA GLY A 5 6.47 8.51 -2.51
C GLY A 5 6.71 9.53 -1.41
N PRO A 6 7.64 9.25 -0.49
CA PRO A 6 7.93 10.18 0.59
C PRO A 6 8.49 11.50 0.03
N ASN A 7 7.85 12.59 0.38
CA ASN A 7 8.32 13.93 0.08
C ASN A 7 8.20 14.74 1.35
N GLN A 8 9.34 15.02 1.98
CA GLN A 8 9.37 15.67 3.29
C GLN A 8 8.73 17.07 3.27
N ALA A 9 8.92 17.81 2.18
CA ALA A 9 8.35 19.15 2.07
C ALA A 9 6.82 19.10 2.03
N ILE A 10 6.26 18.16 1.28
CA ILE A 10 4.80 17.95 1.20
C ILE A 10 4.27 17.47 2.54
N LEU A 11 4.91 16.47 3.15
CA LEU A 11 4.49 15.92 4.43
C LEU A 11 4.56 16.97 5.54
N GLN A 12 5.59 17.80 5.55
CA GLN A 12 5.72 18.89 6.50
C GLN A 12 4.58 19.90 6.34
N ALA A 13 4.25 20.25 5.10
CA ALA A 13 3.17 21.19 4.81
C ALA A 13 1.80 20.64 5.22
N LEU A 14 1.58 19.33 5.11
CA LEU A 14 0.32 18.70 5.46
C LEU A 14 0.14 18.49 6.96
N GLN A 15 1.22 18.52 7.72
CA GLN A 15 1.22 18.18 9.15
C GLN A 15 0.26 19.06 9.96
N ASP A 16 0.18 20.34 9.62
CA ASP A 16 -0.66 21.30 10.31
C ASP A 16 -1.99 21.60 9.60
N SER A 17 -2.26 20.93 8.49
CA SER A 17 -3.43 21.20 7.66
C SER A 17 -4.68 20.45 8.06
N GLY A 18 -4.57 19.38 8.86
CA GLY A 18 -5.66 18.47 9.17
C GLY A 18 -6.00 17.49 8.05
N ILE A 19 -5.27 17.54 6.93
CA ILE A 19 -5.49 16.64 5.79
C ILE A 19 -4.79 15.30 6.06
N LYS A 20 -5.54 14.21 5.91
CA LYS A 20 -4.97 12.86 6.01
C LYS A 20 -4.46 12.39 4.64
N THR A 21 -3.34 11.70 4.66
CA THR A 21 -2.60 11.35 3.46
C THR A 21 -2.51 9.83 3.30
N ILE A 22 -2.62 9.37 2.06
CA ILE A 22 -2.21 8.03 1.65
C ILE A 22 -0.80 8.17 1.07
N LEU A 23 0.17 7.52 1.69
CA LEU A 23 1.56 7.57 1.25
C LEU A 23 1.94 6.26 0.60
N ASP A 24 2.39 6.32 -0.65
CA ASP A 24 2.84 5.14 -1.36
C ASP A 24 4.31 4.83 -1.07
N VAL A 25 4.62 3.53 -0.93
CA VAL A 25 5.99 3.05 -1.06
C VAL A 25 6.29 2.97 -2.55
N PRO A 26 7.33 3.64 -3.06
CA PRO A 26 7.68 3.55 -4.48
C PRO A 26 7.93 2.11 -4.89
N ASN A 27 7.47 1.75 -6.10
CA ASN A 27 7.57 0.36 -6.57
C ASN A 27 8.99 -0.17 -6.59
N ASP A 28 9.97 0.67 -6.88
CA ASP A 28 11.38 0.30 -6.92
C ASP A 28 11.99 0.02 -5.54
N GLN A 29 11.30 0.36 -4.46
CA GLN A 29 11.77 0.11 -3.10
C GLN A 29 11.14 -1.13 -2.45
N ILE A 30 10.12 -1.70 -3.06
CA ILE A 30 9.36 -2.81 -2.47
C ILE A 30 10.25 -4.03 -2.23
N GLN A 31 11.09 -4.38 -3.18
CA GLN A 31 11.97 -5.54 -3.06
C GLN A 31 12.95 -5.40 -1.90
N SER A 32 13.50 -4.22 -1.70
CA SER A 32 14.40 -3.92 -0.59
C SER A 32 13.69 -4.05 0.75
N LEU A 33 12.48 -3.49 0.87
CA LEU A 33 11.70 -3.58 2.10
C LEU A 33 11.25 -5.02 2.39
N ALA A 34 10.99 -5.81 1.36
CA ALA A 34 10.60 -7.20 1.52
C ALA A 34 11.73 -8.08 2.04
N SER A 35 12.96 -7.79 1.64
CA SER A 35 14.11 -8.64 1.94
C SER A 35 14.86 -8.24 3.20
N ASP A 36 14.66 -7.02 3.72
CA ASP A 36 15.42 -6.51 4.86
C ASP A 36 14.51 -5.78 5.85
N GLN A 37 14.25 -6.46 6.97
CA GLN A 37 13.43 -5.89 8.05
C GLN A 37 14.07 -4.65 8.66
N SER A 38 15.39 -4.61 8.78
CA SER A 38 16.11 -3.46 9.32
C SER A 38 15.99 -2.24 8.42
N ALA A 39 16.08 -2.44 7.11
CA ALA A 39 15.86 -1.38 6.13
C ALA A 39 14.43 -0.84 6.22
N THR A 40 13.46 -1.74 6.41
CA THR A 40 12.06 -1.35 6.56
C THR A 40 11.84 -0.51 7.83
N ILE A 41 12.41 -0.92 8.95
CA ILE A 41 12.32 -0.15 10.19
C ILE A 41 12.91 1.24 9.99
N GLN A 42 14.07 1.33 9.34
CA GLN A 42 14.71 2.62 9.08
C GLN A 42 13.86 3.50 8.15
N TRP A 43 13.28 2.90 7.12
CA TRP A 43 12.40 3.62 6.20
C TRP A 43 11.20 4.23 6.94
N ILE A 44 10.56 3.44 7.81
CA ILE A 44 9.43 3.91 8.63
C ILE A 44 9.87 5.03 9.57
N LYS A 45 11.01 4.89 10.24
CA LYS A 45 11.51 5.91 11.15
C LYS A 45 11.81 7.23 10.44
N SER A 46 12.33 7.15 9.22
CA SER A 46 12.77 8.35 8.49
C SER A 46 11.60 9.06 7.78
N ASN A 47 10.62 8.28 7.27
CA ASN A 47 9.59 8.82 6.38
C ASN A 47 8.21 8.88 6.99
N ILE A 48 7.92 8.10 8.01
CA ILE A 48 6.57 7.96 8.56
C ILE A 48 6.48 8.55 9.96
N VAL A 49 7.36 8.16 10.86
CA VAL A 49 7.29 8.57 12.28
C VAL A 49 7.20 10.08 12.44
N PRO A 50 8.04 10.91 11.74
CA PRO A 50 7.96 12.36 11.91
C PRO A 50 6.64 12.97 11.44
N PHE A 51 5.87 12.25 10.58
CA PHE A 51 4.66 12.78 9.95
C PHE A 51 3.44 11.90 10.24
N ALA A 52 3.51 11.06 11.29
CA ALA A 52 2.50 10.03 11.56
C ALA A 52 1.09 10.60 11.72
N SER A 53 0.95 11.80 12.28
CA SER A 53 -0.37 12.42 12.49
C SER A 53 -1.09 12.76 11.19
N SER A 54 -0.36 12.89 10.08
CA SER A 54 -0.92 13.23 8.77
C SER A 54 -1.15 12.02 7.88
N ILE A 55 -0.67 10.84 8.27
CA ILE A 55 -0.73 9.65 7.42
C ILE A 55 -1.80 8.70 7.94
N LYS A 56 -2.71 8.31 7.06
CA LYS A 56 -3.78 7.36 7.37
C LYS A 56 -3.48 5.96 6.85
N TYR A 57 -2.96 5.88 5.62
CA TYR A 57 -2.63 4.61 4.96
C TYR A 57 -1.26 4.68 4.33
N ILE A 58 -0.55 3.54 4.36
CA ILE A 58 0.65 3.33 3.57
C ILE A 58 0.30 2.28 2.51
N ALA A 59 0.37 2.67 1.23
CA ALA A 59 0.12 1.76 0.12
C ALA A 59 1.45 1.15 -0.33
N VAL A 60 1.59 -0.15 -0.18
CA VAL A 60 2.80 -0.88 -0.57
C VAL A 60 2.61 -1.36 -2.00
N GLY A 61 2.98 -0.52 -2.95
CA GLY A 61 2.84 -0.80 -4.37
C GLY A 61 1.67 -0.07 -5.02
N ASN A 62 1.88 0.33 -6.25
CA ASN A 62 0.88 1.02 -7.06
C ASN A 62 0.80 0.35 -8.43
N GLU A 63 -0.33 -0.27 -8.71
CA GLU A 63 -0.60 -0.93 -9.99
C GLU A 63 0.45 -1.98 -10.38
N ILE A 64 0.97 -2.70 -9.40
CA ILE A 64 1.90 -3.81 -9.68
C ILE A 64 1.10 -4.98 -10.25
N HIS A 65 1.52 -5.42 -11.44
CA HIS A 65 0.84 -6.51 -12.15
C HIS A 65 1.64 -7.81 -12.01
N PRO A 66 1.00 -8.90 -11.53
CA PRO A 66 1.72 -10.14 -11.24
C PRO A 66 2.36 -10.82 -12.45
N SER A 67 1.89 -10.50 -13.66
CA SER A 67 2.43 -11.09 -14.88
C SER A 67 3.63 -10.34 -15.46
N THR A 68 3.80 -9.07 -15.14
CA THR A 68 4.79 -8.21 -15.80
C THR A 68 5.79 -7.57 -14.85
N ASP A 69 5.43 -7.42 -13.58
CA ASP A 69 6.28 -6.71 -12.63
C ASP A 69 7.07 -7.69 -11.75
N PRO A 70 8.40 -7.65 -11.80
CA PRO A 70 9.21 -8.55 -10.99
C PRO A 70 9.04 -8.33 -9.48
N GLN A 71 8.57 -7.16 -9.07
CA GLN A 71 8.33 -6.84 -7.66
C GLN A 71 7.09 -7.53 -7.09
N ALA A 72 6.24 -8.14 -7.93
CA ALA A 72 4.96 -8.70 -7.48
C ALA A 72 5.14 -9.71 -6.34
N SER A 73 6.15 -10.58 -6.43
CA SER A 73 6.42 -11.57 -5.38
C SER A 73 6.92 -10.96 -4.07
N SER A 74 7.37 -9.71 -4.10
CA SER A 74 7.88 -9.01 -2.93
C SER A 74 6.83 -8.16 -2.22
N VAL A 75 5.66 -7.97 -2.82
CA VAL A 75 4.62 -7.08 -2.27
C VAL A 75 4.15 -7.55 -0.90
N GLN A 76 3.71 -8.79 -0.79
CA GLN A 76 3.15 -9.30 0.47
C GLN A 76 4.22 -9.36 1.59
N PRO A 77 5.45 -9.84 1.33
CA PRO A 77 6.50 -9.75 2.35
C PRO A 77 6.81 -8.31 2.77
N ALA A 78 6.81 -7.36 1.83
CA ALA A 78 7.03 -5.96 2.15
C ALA A 78 5.89 -5.41 3.02
N MET A 79 4.65 -5.75 2.72
CA MET A 79 3.50 -5.35 3.54
C MET A 79 3.65 -5.84 4.98
N LYS A 80 4.06 -7.09 5.17
CA LYS A 80 4.30 -7.65 6.50
C LYS A 80 5.39 -6.89 7.25
N ASN A 81 6.49 -6.60 6.58
CA ASN A 81 7.61 -5.89 7.19
C ASN A 81 7.23 -4.47 7.58
N VAL A 82 6.47 -3.78 6.73
CA VAL A 82 5.96 -2.44 7.03
C VAL A 82 5.02 -2.48 8.24
N GLN A 83 4.10 -3.46 8.29
CA GLN A 83 3.21 -3.60 9.43
C GLN A 83 3.97 -3.86 10.72
N ASN A 84 4.98 -4.72 10.69
CA ASN A 84 5.81 -5.01 11.86
C ASN A 84 6.56 -3.77 12.33
N ALA A 85 7.07 -2.96 11.40
CA ALA A 85 7.76 -1.73 11.73
C ALA A 85 6.82 -0.68 12.33
N LEU A 86 5.60 -0.58 11.83
CA LEU A 86 4.57 0.29 12.42
C LEU A 86 4.21 -0.15 13.84
N ASN A 87 4.04 -1.44 14.04
CA ASN A 87 3.73 -1.99 15.38
C ASN A 87 4.88 -1.72 16.36
N ALA A 88 6.11 -1.84 15.89
CA ALA A 88 7.30 -1.56 16.73
C ALA A 88 7.38 -0.09 17.16
N ASN A 89 6.74 0.80 16.42
CA ASN A 89 6.69 2.24 16.73
C ASN A 89 5.32 2.66 17.31
N ASN A 90 4.49 1.71 17.70
CA ASN A 90 3.14 1.94 18.27
C ASN A 90 2.20 2.68 17.31
N LEU A 91 2.38 2.51 16.01
CA LEU A 91 1.58 3.17 14.96
C LEU A 91 0.63 2.21 14.24
N GLY A 92 0.67 0.91 14.58
CA GLY A 92 -0.09 -0.11 13.85
C GLY A 92 -1.60 0.07 13.88
N ASP A 93 -2.15 0.69 14.92
CA ASP A 93 -3.58 0.97 15.02
C ASP A 93 -3.97 2.30 14.36
N GLN A 94 -3.02 3.21 14.24
CA GLN A 94 -3.24 4.55 13.69
C GLN A 94 -3.06 4.59 12.18
N ILE A 95 -2.07 3.86 11.66
CA ILE A 95 -1.75 3.83 10.24
C ILE A 95 -1.93 2.41 9.74
N LYS A 96 -2.73 2.23 8.68
CA LYS A 96 -3.00 0.92 8.11
C LYS A 96 -2.19 0.71 6.84
N VAL A 97 -1.73 -0.52 6.63
CA VAL A 97 -1.00 -0.91 5.42
C VAL A 97 -1.99 -1.41 4.39
N SER A 98 -1.87 -0.94 3.17
CA SER A 98 -2.73 -1.32 2.07
C SER A 98 -1.90 -1.48 0.79
N ILE A 99 -2.58 -1.68 -0.32
CA ILE A 99 -1.99 -1.74 -1.66
C ILE A 99 -2.96 -1.08 -2.63
N SER A 100 -2.44 -0.46 -3.68
CA SER A 100 -3.26 0.08 -4.76
C SER A 100 -3.15 -0.81 -5.99
N ILE A 101 -4.28 -1.26 -6.48
CA ILE A 101 -4.34 -2.06 -7.71
C ILE A 101 -5.12 -1.31 -8.79
N ASP A 102 -4.90 -1.68 -10.04
CA ASP A 102 -5.74 -1.20 -11.13
C ASP A 102 -6.87 -2.20 -11.39
N THR A 103 -7.81 -1.82 -12.26
CA THR A 103 -8.96 -2.65 -12.57
C THR A 103 -8.63 -3.88 -13.43
N SER A 104 -7.41 -3.97 -13.96
CA SER A 104 -7.01 -5.13 -14.78
C SER A 104 -6.98 -6.45 -14.01
N LEU A 105 -6.87 -6.39 -12.68
CA LEU A 105 -6.90 -7.57 -11.82
C LEU A 105 -8.31 -8.00 -11.46
N ILE A 106 -9.31 -7.20 -11.82
CA ILE A 106 -10.72 -7.43 -11.47
C ILE A 106 -11.47 -7.85 -12.72
N LYS A 107 -12.28 -8.88 -12.56
CA LYS A 107 -13.12 -9.47 -13.60
C LYS A 107 -14.57 -9.05 -13.34
N ASN A 108 -15.38 -8.87 -14.38
CA ASN A 108 -16.80 -8.56 -14.28
C ASN A 108 -17.09 -7.27 -13.51
N THR A 109 -16.46 -6.19 -13.92
CA THR A 109 -16.60 -4.90 -13.24
C THR A 109 -17.89 -4.15 -13.53
N SER A 110 -18.74 -4.65 -14.44
CA SER A 110 -20.00 -4.02 -14.81
C SER A 110 -21.16 -5.03 -14.73
N PRO A 111 -22.12 -4.85 -13.80
CA PRO A 111 -22.16 -3.81 -12.78
C PRO A 111 -21.10 -4.03 -11.68
N PRO A 112 -20.69 -2.99 -10.96
CA PRO A 112 -19.63 -3.13 -9.95
C PRO A 112 -19.90 -4.16 -8.86
N SER A 113 -21.17 -4.43 -8.56
CA SER A 113 -21.56 -5.46 -7.58
C SER A 113 -21.15 -6.88 -7.97
N ASN A 114 -20.86 -7.11 -9.25
CA ASN A 114 -20.39 -8.40 -9.76
C ASN A 114 -18.87 -8.49 -9.82
N GLY A 115 -18.17 -7.45 -9.41
CA GLY A 115 -16.71 -7.42 -9.45
C GLY A 115 -16.08 -8.54 -8.63
N GLN A 116 -15.14 -9.24 -9.22
CA GLN A 116 -14.35 -10.28 -8.55
C GLN A 116 -12.97 -10.31 -9.19
N PHE A 117 -11.96 -10.81 -8.44
CA PHE A 117 -10.61 -10.90 -8.97
C PHE A 117 -10.53 -11.97 -10.04
N ASP A 118 -9.71 -11.72 -11.08
CA ASP A 118 -9.47 -12.68 -12.14
C ASP A 118 -8.75 -13.92 -11.56
N GLU A 119 -9.25 -15.09 -11.88
CA GLU A 119 -8.74 -16.36 -11.36
C GLU A 119 -7.25 -16.58 -11.62
N LYS A 120 -6.73 -16.04 -12.74
CA LYS A 120 -5.28 -16.16 -13.04
C LYS A 120 -4.39 -15.44 -12.04
N TYR A 121 -4.93 -14.54 -11.23
CA TYR A 121 -4.16 -13.75 -10.28
C TYR A 121 -4.41 -14.13 -8.83
N THR A 122 -5.15 -15.21 -8.57
CA THR A 122 -5.51 -15.60 -7.19
C THR A 122 -4.30 -15.92 -6.32
N SER A 123 -3.27 -16.54 -6.89
CA SER A 123 -2.05 -16.85 -6.14
C SER A 123 -1.30 -15.58 -5.69
N TYR A 124 -1.46 -14.49 -6.42
CA TYR A 124 -0.92 -13.19 -6.06
C TYR A 124 -1.81 -12.46 -5.07
N ILE A 125 -3.11 -12.40 -5.36
CA ILE A 125 -4.04 -11.52 -4.64
C ILE A 125 -4.52 -12.11 -3.31
N ASN A 126 -4.70 -13.44 -3.22
CA ASN A 126 -5.26 -14.05 -2.01
C ASN A 126 -4.40 -13.81 -0.76
N PRO A 127 -3.07 -13.97 -0.78
CA PRO A 127 -2.26 -13.65 0.40
C PRO A 127 -2.36 -12.18 0.81
N ILE A 128 -2.53 -11.29 -0.17
CA ILE A 128 -2.69 -9.86 0.07
C ILE A 128 -4.04 -9.59 0.74
N ILE A 129 -5.12 -10.17 0.23
CA ILE A 129 -6.46 -10.04 0.81
C ILE A 129 -6.49 -10.59 2.23
N ASP A 130 -5.88 -11.74 2.47
CA ASP A 130 -5.80 -12.33 3.81
C ASP A 130 -5.07 -11.40 4.78
N PHE A 131 -3.99 -10.77 4.33
CA PHE A 131 -3.26 -9.79 5.13
C PHE A 131 -4.14 -8.58 5.46
N LEU A 132 -4.82 -8.02 4.45
CA LEU A 132 -5.68 -6.85 4.64
C LEU A 132 -6.84 -7.17 5.60
N THR A 133 -7.46 -8.34 5.45
CA THR A 133 -8.55 -8.77 6.31
C THR A 133 -8.08 -8.93 7.75
N SER A 134 -6.92 -9.57 7.95
CA SER A 134 -6.37 -9.80 9.29
C SER A 134 -6.02 -8.50 10.01
N ASN A 135 -5.66 -7.46 9.28
CA ASN A 135 -5.23 -6.18 9.86
C ASN A 135 -6.32 -5.10 9.81
N GLY A 136 -7.49 -5.41 9.29
CA GLY A 136 -8.57 -4.44 9.15
C GLY A 136 -8.24 -3.31 8.18
N SER A 137 -7.44 -3.59 7.17
CA SER A 137 -6.98 -2.60 6.19
C SER A 137 -7.84 -2.65 4.92
N PRO A 138 -8.09 -1.50 4.27
CA PRO A 138 -8.82 -1.49 3.01
C PRO A 138 -7.94 -1.89 1.83
N LEU A 139 -8.58 -2.30 0.74
CA LEU A 139 -7.94 -2.43 -0.56
C LEU A 139 -8.21 -1.15 -1.35
N LEU A 140 -7.17 -0.57 -1.92
CA LEU A 140 -7.30 0.63 -2.74
C LEU A 140 -7.32 0.23 -4.22
N VAL A 141 -8.25 0.79 -4.98
CA VAL A 141 -8.40 0.50 -6.41
C VAL A 141 -8.32 1.80 -7.19
N ASN A 142 -7.43 1.85 -8.16
CA ASN A 142 -7.34 2.99 -9.08
C ASN A 142 -8.37 2.80 -10.20
N VAL A 143 -9.25 3.78 -10.33
CA VAL A 143 -10.31 3.76 -11.34
C VAL A 143 -10.14 4.99 -12.22
N TYR A 144 -10.24 4.78 -13.53
CA TYR A 144 -10.11 5.83 -14.53
C TYR A 144 -11.45 5.99 -15.26
N PRO A 145 -12.43 6.70 -14.67
CA PRO A 145 -13.82 6.70 -15.15
C PRO A 145 -14.03 7.29 -16.54
N TYR A 146 -13.12 8.14 -16.99
CA TYR A 146 -13.23 8.75 -18.33
C TYR A 146 -12.76 7.83 -19.47
N PHE A 147 -12.30 6.63 -19.15
CA PHE A 147 -11.95 5.59 -20.13
C PHE A 147 -12.98 4.48 -20.20
N SER A 148 -14.01 4.53 -19.38
CA SER A 148 -15.04 3.51 -19.33
C SER A 148 -16.12 3.72 -20.38
#